data_b3dd637649c4d124aa219770ff41e515
#
_entry.id   b3dd637649c4d124aa219770ff41e515
#
_cell.length_a   1.000
_cell.length_b   1.000
_cell.length_c   1.000
_cell.angle_alpha   90.00
_cell.angle_beta   90.00
_cell.angle_gamma   90.00
#
_symmetry.space_group_name_H-M   'P 1'
#
loop_
_entity.id
_entity.type
_entity.pdbx_description
1 polymer ?
#
loop_
_entity_poly.entity_id
_entity_poly.type
_entity_poly.pdbx_seq_one_letter_code
_entity_poly.pdbx_strand_id
1 'polypeptide(L)'
;IEEGPQFRIKSLEVKGDDTISSDTILKSLLTKKGDIYNVSQLRQDIITVGDLFSAKGFAYADVNPITKIDDNARVVDLSIDVDKGKKVYVGNINMLGNIKTRDNVIRREFRLKEGEVFDGSKLKRSKQRINNLNFFEDVKIDTQRGENPELIDILTTVTEKPTGSFTIGAGFSSIENLIFTTSIAQNNLFGNGHRVNLTASLSSIRTNFNLNLTEPRLFDSEISAGVDAFNQRQNFLSFDTKTSGAGFRLGKNITEYESLNLGYRFANVEVTGVSVSNTTDLFKNETRITSRLSPTYVYDSRDNFLNPSKGWRHVVGFQFAGLGGAKFTRSSYETTYYHPLIGKLVGAAHARVNFAEGYGGETLPSFERYFMGGPTSLRGFTIQNIGPKDTNGNPVGGSKALILNLETQYPFTKSLRGFLFYDRGNVYGSGPDVSSTSKDFDLGEMRNSVGAGIRFISPFGPLGFAYGIKLDRKTGESSGEFHFSAGSAF
;
A
#
# COMPACT_ATOMS: atom_id res chain seq x y z
N ILE A 1 -11.14 46.56 13.52
CA ILE A 1 -10.46 46.47 12.21
C ILE A 1 -11.40 47.22 11.27
N GLU A 2 -10.98 48.32 10.70
CA GLU A 2 -11.70 48.98 9.60
C GLU A 2 -11.28 48.28 8.30
N GLU A 3 -12.22 47.64 7.63
CA GLU A 3 -11.99 47.04 6.31
C GLU A 3 -11.95 48.16 5.26
N GLY A 4 -10.84 48.20 4.48
CA GLY A 4 -10.73 49.11 3.34
C GLY A 4 -11.64 48.73 2.15
N PRO A 5 -11.74 49.58 1.13
CA PRO A 5 -12.55 49.29 -0.04
C PRO A 5 -12.03 48.08 -0.82
N GLN A 6 -12.92 47.23 -1.30
CA GLN A 6 -12.60 46.10 -2.15
C GLN A 6 -12.40 46.56 -3.60
N PHE A 7 -11.30 46.06 -4.23
CA PHE A 7 -10.99 46.30 -5.63
C PHE A 7 -11.20 45.03 -6.45
N ARG A 8 -11.64 45.14 -7.69
CA ARG A 8 -11.80 44.02 -8.65
C ARG A 8 -10.80 44.11 -9.79
N ILE A 9 -10.35 42.96 -10.27
CA ILE A 9 -9.43 42.89 -11.41
C ILE A 9 -10.21 43.17 -12.71
N LYS A 10 -9.87 44.31 -13.33
CA LYS A 10 -10.47 44.76 -14.62
C LYS A 10 -9.79 44.07 -15.80
N SER A 11 -8.47 44.05 -15.80
CA SER A 11 -7.65 43.40 -16.82
C SER A 11 -6.53 42.59 -16.20
N LEU A 12 -6.16 41.50 -16.84
CA LEU A 12 -5.04 40.65 -16.47
C LEU A 12 -4.28 40.32 -17.77
N GLU A 13 -3.03 40.78 -17.84
CA GLU A 13 -2.18 40.63 -19.00
C GLU A 13 -0.82 40.02 -18.58
N VAL A 14 -0.20 39.28 -19.49
CA VAL A 14 1.20 38.81 -19.34
C VAL A 14 2.01 39.44 -20.46
N LYS A 15 3.13 40.05 -20.09
CA LYS A 15 4.06 40.71 -21.00
C LYS A 15 5.46 40.13 -20.83
N GLY A 16 6.34 40.40 -21.76
CA GLY A 16 7.75 40.01 -21.75
C GLY A 16 8.04 38.85 -22.70
N ASP A 17 8.57 37.77 -22.19
CA ASP A 17 9.12 36.69 -22.98
C ASP A 17 8.10 35.66 -23.49
N ASP A 18 8.21 35.25 -24.76
CA ASP A 18 7.30 34.29 -25.44
C ASP A 18 7.72 32.82 -25.30
N THR A 19 8.72 32.49 -24.47
CA THR A 19 9.17 31.08 -24.26
C THR A 19 8.05 30.19 -23.75
N ILE A 20 7.12 30.78 -22.98
CA ILE A 20 5.87 30.16 -22.54
C ILE A 20 4.75 31.08 -23.00
N SER A 21 3.78 30.52 -23.72
CA SER A 21 2.68 31.33 -24.25
C SER A 21 1.91 32.00 -23.11
N SER A 22 1.52 33.26 -23.30
CA SER A 22 0.71 34.04 -22.35
C SER A 22 -0.56 33.30 -21.93
N ASP A 23 -1.20 32.56 -22.86
CA ASP A 23 -2.38 31.75 -22.57
C ASP A 23 -2.09 30.61 -21.57
N THR A 24 -0.90 29.98 -21.66
CA THR A 24 -0.49 28.93 -20.72
C THR A 24 -0.27 29.52 -19.33
N ILE A 25 0.39 30.67 -19.26
CA ILE A 25 0.62 31.37 -18.01
C ILE A 25 -0.73 31.79 -17.39
N LEU A 26 -1.61 32.47 -18.15
CA LEU A 26 -2.93 32.91 -17.67
C LEU A 26 -3.81 31.75 -17.17
N LYS A 27 -3.73 30.57 -17.80
CA LYS A 27 -4.46 29.37 -17.33
C LYS A 27 -3.92 28.85 -16.00
N SER A 28 -2.64 29.00 -15.72
CA SER A 28 -1.98 28.52 -14.50
C SER A 28 -2.22 29.41 -13.27
N LEU A 29 -2.60 30.69 -13.50
CA LEU A 29 -2.84 31.64 -12.41
C LEU A 29 -4.11 31.29 -11.64
N LEU A 30 -4.10 31.51 -10.33
CA LEU A 30 -5.28 31.46 -9.47
C LEU A 30 -6.15 32.69 -9.68
N THR A 31 -5.54 33.84 -9.87
CA THR A 31 -6.18 35.13 -10.11
C THR A 31 -6.82 35.20 -11.47
N LYS A 32 -8.09 35.58 -11.55
CA LYS A 32 -8.83 35.74 -12.80
C LYS A 32 -9.43 37.16 -12.94
N LYS A 33 -9.72 37.54 -14.17
CA LYS A 33 -10.44 38.78 -14.45
C LYS A 33 -11.80 38.73 -13.77
N GLY A 34 -12.17 39.82 -13.06
CA GLY A 34 -13.39 39.94 -12.28
C GLY A 34 -13.30 39.53 -10.82
N ASP A 35 -12.24 38.82 -10.41
CA ASP A 35 -12.00 38.43 -9.03
C ASP A 35 -11.71 39.67 -8.15
N ILE A 36 -11.88 39.50 -6.83
CA ILE A 36 -11.44 40.49 -5.84
C ILE A 36 -9.92 40.44 -5.81
N TYR A 37 -9.28 41.61 -5.90
CA TYR A 37 -7.83 41.74 -5.83
C TYR A 37 -7.30 41.23 -4.49
N ASN A 38 -6.48 40.21 -4.52
CA ASN A 38 -5.88 39.57 -3.34
C ASN A 38 -4.36 39.45 -3.50
N VAL A 39 -3.63 40.20 -2.67
CA VAL A 39 -2.15 40.24 -2.72
C VAL A 39 -1.53 38.88 -2.41
N SER A 40 -2.13 38.10 -1.51
CA SER A 40 -1.61 36.75 -1.19
C SER A 40 -1.78 35.78 -2.36
N GLN A 41 -2.89 35.89 -3.09
CA GLN A 41 -3.14 35.11 -4.30
C GLN A 41 -2.17 35.53 -5.42
N LEU A 42 -1.99 36.85 -5.62
CA LEU A 42 -1.03 37.35 -6.58
C LEU A 42 0.41 36.90 -6.30
N ARG A 43 0.81 36.87 -5.02
CA ARG A 43 2.13 36.35 -4.65
C ARG A 43 2.29 34.87 -5.01
N GLN A 44 1.24 34.07 -4.82
CA GLN A 44 1.25 32.68 -5.23
C GLN A 44 1.34 32.53 -6.76
N ASP A 45 0.66 33.40 -7.50
CA ASP A 45 0.71 33.42 -8.95
C ASP A 45 2.09 33.77 -9.48
N ILE A 46 2.79 34.75 -8.88
CA ILE A 46 4.17 35.10 -9.22
C ILE A 46 5.09 33.87 -9.04
N ILE A 47 4.95 33.15 -7.91
CA ILE A 47 5.73 31.94 -7.66
C ILE A 47 5.41 30.88 -8.72
N THR A 48 4.13 30.71 -9.08
CA THR A 48 3.70 29.75 -10.11
C THR A 48 4.30 30.06 -11.48
N VAL A 49 4.31 31.35 -11.87
CA VAL A 49 4.94 31.75 -13.14
C VAL A 49 6.45 31.52 -13.09
N GLY A 50 7.15 31.92 -12.01
CA GLY A 50 8.56 31.64 -11.82
C GLY A 50 8.89 30.15 -11.90
N ASP A 51 8.05 29.30 -11.32
CA ASP A 51 8.16 27.85 -11.39
C ASP A 51 8.05 27.30 -12.84
N LEU A 52 7.17 27.88 -13.67
CA LEU A 52 7.04 27.49 -15.08
C LEU A 52 8.31 27.79 -15.87
N PHE A 53 8.93 28.95 -15.66
CA PHE A 53 10.19 29.31 -16.31
C PHE A 53 11.36 28.49 -15.75
N SER A 54 11.40 28.30 -14.44
CA SER A 54 12.40 27.46 -13.76
C SER A 54 12.39 26.02 -14.28
N ALA A 55 11.22 25.46 -14.58
CA ALA A 55 11.08 24.13 -15.19
C ALA A 55 11.62 24.04 -16.63
N LYS A 56 11.88 25.19 -17.27
CA LYS A 56 12.47 25.30 -18.63
C LYS A 56 13.96 25.64 -18.61
N GLY A 57 14.58 25.77 -17.43
CA GLY A 57 15.99 26.09 -17.25
C GLY A 57 16.29 27.55 -16.94
N PHE A 58 15.28 28.37 -16.72
CA PHE A 58 15.42 29.78 -16.41
C PHE A 58 15.26 30.02 -14.90
N ALA A 59 16.29 29.62 -14.12
CA ALA A 59 16.23 29.65 -12.67
C ALA A 59 16.15 31.07 -12.07
N TYR A 60 16.60 32.06 -12.83
CA TYR A 60 16.63 33.46 -12.42
C TYR A 60 15.61 34.33 -13.15
N ALA A 61 14.53 33.72 -13.63
CA ALA A 61 13.44 34.47 -14.26
C ALA A 61 12.86 35.49 -13.23
N ASP A 62 12.82 36.74 -13.65
CA ASP A 62 12.23 37.82 -12.87
C ASP A 62 10.77 38.02 -13.29
N VAL A 63 9.87 37.96 -12.32
CA VAL A 63 8.42 38.04 -12.56
C VAL A 63 7.87 39.21 -11.77
N ASN A 64 7.64 40.33 -12.46
CA ASN A 64 7.26 41.58 -11.85
C ASN A 64 5.75 41.88 -12.07
N PRO A 65 4.93 41.89 -11.01
CA PRO A 65 3.55 42.32 -11.11
C PRO A 65 3.47 43.84 -11.12
N ILE A 66 2.89 44.40 -12.15
CA ILE A 66 2.60 45.81 -12.30
C ILE A 66 1.11 46.02 -12.06
N THR A 67 0.76 46.76 -11.02
CA THR A 67 -0.63 47.08 -10.66
C THR A 67 -0.93 48.54 -10.91
N LYS A 68 -2.01 48.83 -11.64
CA LYS A 68 -2.56 50.20 -11.78
C LYS A 68 -3.96 50.19 -11.14
N ILE A 69 -4.06 50.96 -10.07
CA ILE A 69 -5.26 51.07 -9.24
C ILE A 69 -6.09 52.28 -9.70
N ASP A 70 -7.39 52.10 -9.93
CA ASP A 70 -8.39 53.17 -10.14
C ASP A 70 -9.28 53.20 -8.90
N ASP A 71 -9.03 54.17 -8.02
CA ASP A 71 -9.74 54.31 -6.76
C ASP A 71 -11.22 54.72 -6.99
N ASN A 72 -11.49 55.48 -8.03
CA ASN A 72 -12.86 55.93 -8.34
C ASN A 72 -13.75 54.77 -8.83
N ALA A 73 -13.20 53.97 -9.75
CA ALA A 73 -13.90 52.82 -10.29
C ALA A 73 -13.75 51.55 -9.42
N ARG A 74 -12.91 51.58 -8.38
CA ARG A 74 -12.54 50.43 -7.51
C ARG A 74 -12.09 49.21 -8.31
N VAL A 75 -11.22 49.42 -9.28
CA VAL A 75 -10.70 48.37 -10.13
C VAL A 75 -9.17 48.42 -10.19
N VAL A 76 -8.56 47.27 -10.54
CA VAL A 76 -7.12 47.11 -10.71
C VAL A 76 -6.85 46.52 -12.10
N ASP A 77 -6.01 47.18 -12.87
CA ASP A 77 -5.37 46.60 -14.05
C ASP A 77 -4.05 45.95 -13.63
N LEU A 78 -3.96 44.63 -13.84
CA LEU A 78 -2.81 43.82 -13.45
C LEU A 78 -2.06 43.36 -14.71
N SER A 79 -0.76 43.66 -14.77
CA SER A 79 0.14 43.18 -15.80
C SER A 79 1.31 42.43 -15.13
N ILE A 80 1.57 41.21 -15.57
CA ILE A 80 2.72 40.41 -15.11
C ILE A 80 3.79 40.54 -16.19
N ASP A 81 4.89 41.24 -15.87
CA ASP A 81 6.03 41.40 -16.76
C ASP A 81 7.10 40.36 -16.41
N VAL A 82 7.56 39.58 -17.43
CA VAL A 82 8.47 38.46 -17.23
C VAL A 82 9.76 38.68 -18.02
N ASP A 83 10.87 38.75 -17.30
CA ASP A 83 12.21 38.62 -17.87
C ASP A 83 12.76 37.22 -17.51
N LYS A 84 12.85 36.34 -18.51
CA LYS A 84 13.34 34.96 -18.30
C LYS A 84 14.80 34.87 -17.90
N GLY A 85 15.63 35.87 -18.21
CA GLY A 85 17.07 35.82 -18.05
C GLY A 85 17.75 34.78 -18.93
N LYS A 86 18.92 34.30 -18.46
CA LYS A 86 19.70 33.26 -19.17
C LYS A 86 19.31 31.88 -18.71
N LYS A 87 19.44 30.91 -19.64
CA LYS A 87 19.31 29.48 -19.29
C LYS A 87 20.52 29.03 -18.51
N VAL A 88 20.28 28.26 -17.45
CA VAL A 88 21.33 27.77 -16.54
C VAL A 88 21.38 26.25 -16.50
N TYR A 89 22.57 25.75 -16.18
CA TYR A 89 22.85 24.31 -16.07
C TYR A 89 23.21 23.99 -14.61
N VAL A 90 22.97 22.77 -14.20
CA VAL A 90 23.33 22.31 -12.85
C VAL A 90 24.85 22.22 -12.73
N GLY A 91 25.42 22.97 -11.80
CA GLY A 91 26.82 22.88 -11.39
C GLY A 91 27.03 21.72 -10.41
N ASN A 92 27.56 22.03 -9.24
CA ASN A 92 27.80 21.01 -8.21
C ASN A 92 26.55 20.77 -7.36
N ILE A 93 26.32 19.51 -6.99
CA ILE A 93 25.30 19.11 -6.03
C ILE A 93 25.99 18.71 -4.73
N ASN A 94 25.98 19.59 -3.74
CA ASN A 94 26.66 19.43 -2.46
C ASN A 94 25.70 19.01 -1.36
N MET A 95 26.14 18.06 -0.51
CA MET A 95 25.36 17.56 0.62
C MET A 95 26.03 17.97 1.93
N LEU A 96 25.24 18.47 2.88
CA LEU A 96 25.69 18.87 4.22
C LEU A 96 24.76 18.29 5.29
N GLY A 97 25.32 17.96 6.45
CA GLY A 97 24.56 17.51 7.62
C GLY A 97 24.28 16.01 7.65
N ASN A 98 24.66 15.26 6.63
CA ASN A 98 24.52 13.81 6.56
C ASN A 98 25.67 13.08 7.24
N ILE A 99 25.68 13.08 8.57
CA ILE A 99 26.76 12.51 9.39
C ILE A 99 26.76 10.98 9.34
N LYS A 100 25.57 10.36 9.34
CA LYS A 100 25.38 8.89 9.32
C LYS A 100 25.02 8.39 7.93
N THR A 101 24.13 9.11 7.23
CA THR A 101 23.64 8.73 5.91
C THR A 101 24.71 9.02 4.87
N ARG A 102 25.04 8.04 4.07
CA ARG A 102 26.03 8.18 2.99
C ARG A 102 25.50 9.10 1.88
N ASP A 103 26.39 9.85 1.27
CA ASP A 103 26.07 10.83 0.22
C ASP A 103 25.30 10.20 -0.95
N ASN A 104 25.69 9.02 -1.42
CA ASN A 104 25.03 8.32 -2.50
C ASN A 104 23.54 8.00 -2.22
N VAL A 105 23.17 7.81 -0.95
CA VAL A 105 21.77 7.53 -0.56
C VAL A 105 20.89 8.74 -0.78
N ILE A 106 21.41 9.94 -0.58
CA ILE A 106 20.71 11.20 -0.82
C ILE A 106 20.76 11.52 -2.32
N ARG A 107 21.95 11.42 -2.92
CA ARG A 107 22.22 11.75 -4.32
C ARG A 107 21.36 10.96 -5.31
N ARG A 108 21.12 9.67 -5.06
CA ARG A 108 20.28 8.82 -5.92
C ARG A 108 18.78 9.22 -5.91
N GLU A 109 18.35 10.04 -4.96
CA GLU A 109 16.98 10.57 -4.93
C GLU A 109 16.83 11.86 -5.74
N PHE A 110 17.92 12.47 -6.20
CA PHE A 110 17.86 13.60 -7.12
C PHE A 110 17.36 13.16 -8.49
N ARG A 111 16.55 14.02 -9.09
CA ARG A 111 16.07 13.90 -10.48
C ARG A 111 16.86 14.79 -11.45
N LEU A 112 17.82 15.54 -10.92
CA LEU A 112 18.78 16.36 -11.65
C LEU A 112 20.16 15.75 -11.51
N LYS A 113 20.97 15.91 -12.57
CA LYS A 113 22.39 15.55 -12.59
C LYS A 113 23.23 16.76 -12.89
N GLU A 114 24.45 16.76 -12.42
CA GLU A 114 25.45 17.78 -12.73
C GLU A 114 25.66 17.84 -14.26
N GLY A 115 25.70 19.03 -14.82
CA GLY A 115 25.82 19.30 -16.25
C GLY A 115 24.48 19.30 -17.03
N GLU A 116 23.37 18.83 -16.47
CA GLU A 116 22.04 18.92 -17.11
C GLU A 116 21.48 20.35 -17.05
N VAL A 117 20.55 20.65 -17.95
CA VAL A 117 19.77 21.88 -17.88
C VAL A 117 19.00 21.88 -16.55
N PHE A 118 19.07 22.98 -15.81
CA PHE A 118 18.34 23.13 -14.58
C PHE A 118 16.83 23.01 -14.81
N ASP A 119 16.15 22.34 -13.88
CA ASP A 119 14.70 22.16 -13.87
C ASP A 119 14.19 22.25 -12.43
N GLY A 120 13.52 23.35 -12.11
CA GLY A 120 12.99 23.60 -10.76
C GLY A 120 11.94 22.59 -10.32
N SER A 121 11.18 22.03 -11.27
CA SER A 121 10.18 20.99 -10.96
C SER A 121 10.86 19.68 -10.54
N LYS A 122 11.93 19.28 -11.24
CA LYS A 122 12.76 18.14 -10.86
C LYS A 122 13.44 18.37 -9.51
N LEU A 123 13.87 19.60 -9.20
CA LEU A 123 14.46 19.95 -7.89
C LEU A 123 13.44 19.79 -6.77
N LYS A 124 12.23 20.32 -6.96
CA LYS A 124 11.12 20.13 -6.00
C LYS A 124 10.80 18.64 -5.80
N ARG A 125 10.78 17.88 -6.86
CA ARG A 125 10.56 16.43 -6.79
C ARG A 125 11.70 15.72 -6.05
N SER A 126 12.95 16.13 -6.26
CA SER A 126 14.11 15.63 -5.52
C SER A 126 13.95 15.85 -4.02
N LYS A 127 13.56 17.06 -3.60
CA LYS A 127 13.29 17.39 -2.20
C LYS A 127 12.21 16.46 -1.61
N GLN A 128 11.11 16.24 -2.33
CA GLN A 128 10.04 15.34 -1.89
C GLN A 128 10.57 13.90 -1.71
N ARG A 129 11.39 13.41 -2.64
CA ARG A 129 11.96 12.05 -2.57
C ARG A 129 12.91 11.89 -1.40
N ILE A 130 13.76 12.89 -1.12
CA ILE A 130 14.65 12.88 0.05
C ILE A 130 13.84 12.89 1.35
N ASN A 131 12.79 13.72 1.44
CA ASN A 131 11.87 13.72 2.59
C ASN A 131 11.18 12.37 2.77
N ASN A 132 10.81 11.70 1.68
CA ASN A 132 10.14 10.40 1.72
C ASN A 132 11.04 9.25 2.18
N LEU A 133 12.36 9.42 2.20
CA LEU A 133 13.27 8.48 2.87
C LEU A 133 12.96 8.36 4.36
N ASN A 134 12.41 9.43 4.95
CA ASN A 134 12.08 9.53 6.37
C ASN A 134 13.30 9.36 7.31
N PHE A 135 14.51 9.72 6.83
CA PHE A 135 15.77 9.69 7.58
C PHE A 135 16.09 11.04 8.21
N PHE A 136 15.41 12.09 7.77
CA PHE A 136 15.69 13.48 8.12
C PHE A 136 14.47 14.13 8.80
N GLU A 137 14.75 14.98 9.76
CA GLU A 137 13.77 15.86 10.40
C GLU A 137 13.49 17.07 9.51
N ASP A 138 14.56 17.63 8.90
CA ASP A 138 14.47 18.74 7.96
C ASP A 138 15.36 18.49 6.73
N VAL A 139 14.89 18.97 5.57
CA VAL A 139 15.60 18.95 4.29
C VAL A 139 15.46 20.32 3.65
N LYS A 140 16.55 21.06 3.60
CA LYS A 140 16.66 22.34 2.89
C LYS A 140 17.44 22.13 1.62
N ILE A 141 16.93 22.66 0.52
CA ILE A 141 17.64 22.69 -0.75
C ILE A 141 17.68 24.15 -1.19
N ASP A 142 18.87 24.70 -1.21
CA ASP A 142 19.16 26.06 -1.64
C ASP A 142 19.92 26.01 -2.95
N THR A 143 19.77 27.06 -3.75
CA THR A 143 20.48 27.21 -5.03
C THR A 143 21.37 28.44 -4.94
N GLN A 144 22.62 28.30 -5.39
CA GLN A 144 23.61 29.37 -5.41
C GLN A 144 24.17 29.51 -6.83
N ARG A 145 24.66 30.70 -7.17
CA ARG A 145 25.39 30.89 -8.42
C ARG A 145 26.70 30.12 -8.36
N GLY A 146 26.97 29.33 -9.39
CA GLY A 146 28.22 28.61 -9.54
C GLY A 146 29.38 29.52 -9.95
N GLU A 147 30.54 28.93 -10.21
CA GLU A 147 31.74 29.65 -10.66
C GLU A 147 31.50 30.40 -12.00
N ASN A 148 30.63 29.89 -12.83
CA ASN A 148 30.19 30.51 -14.09
C ASN A 148 28.73 31.01 -13.94
N PRO A 149 28.38 32.23 -14.45
CA PRO A 149 27.00 32.74 -14.44
C PRO A 149 25.93 31.83 -15.07
N GLU A 150 26.34 30.88 -15.90
CA GLU A 150 25.46 29.88 -16.54
C GLU A 150 25.32 28.59 -15.70
N LEU A 151 26.02 28.49 -14.55
CA LEU A 151 25.94 27.37 -13.63
C LEU A 151 25.17 27.74 -12.38
N ILE A 152 24.40 26.80 -11.87
CA ILE A 152 23.70 26.88 -10.60
C ILE A 152 24.10 25.70 -9.72
N ASP A 153 24.71 25.97 -8.59
CA ASP A 153 25.07 24.97 -7.60
C ASP A 153 23.89 24.71 -6.67
N ILE A 154 23.69 23.45 -6.32
CA ILE A 154 22.63 22.99 -5.46
C ILE A 154 23.26 22.59 -4.11
N LEU A 155 22.86 23.29 -3.05
CA LEU A 155 23.27 22.99 -1.69
C LEU A 155 22.12 22.31 -0.94
N THR A 156 22.31 21.06 -0.58
CA THR A 156 21.33 20.30 0.18
C THR A 156 21.81 20.13 1.62
N THR A 157 21.09 20.75 2.56
CA THR A 157 21.37 20.64 3.99
C THR A 157 20.30 19.76 4.63
N VAL A 158 20.72 18.70 5.33
CA VAL A 158 19.82 17.77 6.00
C VAL A 158 20.08 17.75 7.51
N THR A 159 19.03 17.55 8.28
CA THR A 159 19.13 17.27 9.73
C THR A 159 18.67 15.85 9.97
N GLU A 160 19.56 14.96 10.36
CA GLU A 160 19.27 13.55 10.56
C GLU A 160 18.44 13.30 11.83
N LYS A 161 17.53 12.34 11.76
CA LYS A 161 16.80 11.82 12.92
C LYS A 161 17.07 10.33 13.15
N PRO A 162 16.74 9.80 14.34
CA PRO A 162 16.80 8.37 14.59
C PRO A 162 15.93 7.60 13.58
N THR A 163 16.52 6.57 12.93
CA THR A 163 15.86 5.72 11.92
C THR A 163 15.52 4.35 12.46
N GLY A 164 15.88 4.06 13.71
CA GLY A 164 15.51 2.86 14.45
C GLY A 164 14.18 3.04 15.18
N SER A 165 13.40 1.97 15.27
CA SER A 165 12.18 1.92 16.08
C SER A 165 12.04 0.57 16.76
N PHE A 166 11.50 0.59 17.97
CA PHE A 166 11.11 -0.57 18.73
C PHE A 166 9.63 -0.43 19.07
N THR A 167 8.83 -1.43 18.72
CA THR A 167 7.38 -1.40 18.93
C THR A 167 6.96 -2.67 19.68
N ILE A 168 6.16 -2.51 20.71
CA ILE A 168 5.44 -3.60 21.38
C ILE A 168 3.96 -3.32 21.22
N GLY A 169 3.22 -4.32 20.78
CA GLY A 169 1.77 -4.27 20.65
C GLY A 169 1.12 -5.48 21.33
N ALA A 170 -0.06 -5.27 21.88
CA ALA A 170 -0.94 -6.32 22.31
C ALA A 170 -2.31 -6.13 21.67
N GLY A 171 -2.93 -7.24 21.29
CA GLY A 171 -4.26 -7.25 20.70
C GLY A 171 -5.05 -8.43 21.18
N PHE A 172 -6.33 -8.46 20.84
CA PHE A 172 -7.23 -9.58 21.12
C PHE A 172 -8.16 -9.79 19.94
N SER A 173 -8.40 -11.03 19.58
CA SER A 173 -9.45 -11.36 18.60
C SER A 173 -10.23 -12.59 19.05
N SER A 174 -11.46 -12.72 18.57
CA SER A 174 -12.31 -13.89 18.82
C SER A 174 -11.73 -15.19 18.25
N ILE A 175 -10.71 -15.12 17.41
CA ILE A 175 -10.05 -16.26 16.75
C ILE A 175 -8.71 -16.58 17.41
N GLU A 176 -7.85 -15.59 17.53
CA GLU A 176 -6.47 -15.77 17.99
C GLU A 176 -6.31 -15.55 19.49
N ASN A 177 -7.43 -15.20 20.20
CA ASN A 177 -7.41 -14.75 21.58
C ASN A 177 -6.41 -13.60 21.78
N LEU A 178 -5.52 -13.71 22.75
CA LEU A 178 -4.52 -12.70 23.01
C LEU A 178 -3.39 -12.78 21.96
N ILE A 179 -3.03 -11.63 21.40
CA ILE A 179 -1.99 -11.48 20.37
C ILE A 179 -0.94 -10.54 20.94
N PHE A 180 0.30 -10.96 20.96
CA PHE A 180 1.46 -10.13 21.28
C PHE A 180 2.32 -9.95 20.04
N THR A 181 2.70 -8.72 19.74
CA THR A 181 3.57 -8.40 18.62
C THR A 181 4.71 -7.51 19.10
N THR A 182 5.92 -7.87 18.72
CA THR A 182 7.13 -7.06 18.94
C THR A 182 7.81 -6.85 17.59
N SER A 183 8.23 -5.62 17.31
CA SER A 183 8.96 -5.30 16.09
C SER A 183 10.15 -4.39 16.40
N ILE A 184 11.30 -4.74 15.84
CA ILE A 184 12.51 -3.93 15.83
C ILE A 184 12.79 -3.59 14.37
N ALA A 185 12.81 -2.31 14.03
CA ALA A 185 13.09 -1.87 12.68
C ALA A 185 14.22 -0.85 12.65
N GLN A 186 15.09 -0.95 11.64
CA GLN A 186 16.11 0.04 11.32
C GLN A 186 16.02 0.35 9.83
N ASN A 187 15.70 1.59 9.48
CA ASN A 187 15.42 2.00 8.10
C ASN A 187 16.63 2.53 7.33
N ASN A 188 17.74 2.78 8.03
CA ASN A 188 18.99 3.26 7.42
C ASN A 188 20.19 2.57 8.07
N LEU A 189 20.27 1.25 7.89
CA LEU A 189 21.32 0.43 8.48
C LEU A 189 22.70 0.85 7.94
N PHE A 190 23.60 1.21 8.85
CA PHE A 190 24.96 1.71 8.55
C PHE A 190 25.02 2.88 7.58
N GLY A 191 23.93 3.68 7.49
CA GLY A 191 23.85 4.82 6.60
C GLY A 191 23.66 4.50 5.11
N ASN A 192 23.48 3.24 4.75
CA ASN A 192 23.35 2.78 3.35
C ASN A 192 21.92 2.83 2.81
N GLY A 193 20.93 3.22 3.62
CA GLY A 193 19.51 3.18 3.26
C GLY A 193 18.90 1.77 3.30
N HIS A 194 19.66 0.76 3.71
CA HIS A 194 19.13 -0.60 3.89
C HIS A 194 18.12 -0.64 5.03
N ARG A 195 17.09 -1.46 4.89
CA ARG A 195 16.06 -1.65 5.92
C ARG A 195 16.16 -3.03 6.52
N VAL A 196 16.22 -3.09 7.84
CA VAL A 196 16.11 -4.35 8.60
C VAL A 196 14.86 -4.28 9.44
N ASN A 197 14.09 -5.35 9.45
CA ASN A 197 12.92 -5.51 10.31
C ASN A 197 12.91 -6.92 10.89
N LEU A 198 12.90 -7.01 12.22
CA LEU A 198 12.67 -8.23 12.98
C LEU A 198 11.29 -8.12 13.63
N THR A 199 10.40 -9.05 13.33
CA THR A 199 9.05 -9.09 13.89
C THR A 199 8.81 -10.45 14.55
N ALA A 200 8.30 -10.42 15.77
CA ALA A 200 7.78 -11.59 16.47
C ALA A 200 6.29 -11.36 16.79
N SER A 201 5.44 -12.34 16.46
CA SER A 201 4.02 -12.32 16.78
C SER A 201 3.61 -13.67 17.39
N LEU A 202 2.91 -13.63 18.51
CA LEU A 202 2.50 -14.80 19.29
C LEU A 202 1.01 -14.71 19.56
N SER A 203 0.28 -15.78 19.26
CA SER A 203 -1.14 -15.93 19.63
C SER A 203 -1.44 -17.38 19.97
N SER A 204 -2.70 -17.67 20.33
CA SER A 204 -3.12 -19.05 20.68
C SER A 204 -2.99 -20.03 19.50
N ILE A 205 -3.12 -19.54 18.25
CA ILE A 205 -3.13 -20.40 17.05
C ILE A 205 -1.96 -20.12 16.11
N ARG A 206 -1.14 -19.09 16.40
CA ARG A 206 -0.04 -18.70 15.51
C ARG A 206 1.16 -18.17 16.29
N THR A 207 2.32 -18.64 15.88
CA THR A 207 3.61 -18.06 16.27
C THR A 207 4.36 -17.70 15.00
N ASN A 208 4.89 -16.48 14.91
CA ASN A 208 5.54 -16.00 13.71
C ASN A 208 6.79 -15.17 14.06
N PHE A 209 7.94 -15.58 13.56
CA PHE A 209 9.20 -14.86 13.63
C PHE A 209 9.67 -14.57 12.21
N ASN A 210 9.88 -13.31 11.89
CA ASN A 210 10.38 -12.89 10.58
C ASN A 210 11.54 -11.91 10.74
N LEU A 211 12.63 -12.17 10.03
CA LEU A 211 13.73 -11.24 9.82
C LEU A 211 13.77 -10.88 8.35
N ASN A 212 13.68 -9.58 8.05
CA ASN A 212 13.70 -9.07 6.69
C ASN A 212 14.85 -8.07 6.54
N LEU A 213 15.67 -8.24 5.53
CA LEU A 213 16.67 -7.27 5.09
C LEU A 213 16.27 -6.81 3.68
N THR A 214 16.19 -5.52 3.45
CA THR A 214 15.79 -4.95 2.15
C THR A 214 16.73 -3.84 1.73
N GLU A 215 17.28 -3.96 0.52
CA GLU A 215 17.90 -2.89 -0.24
C GLU A 215 16.83 -2.25 -1.14
N PRO A 216 16.40 -1.01 -0.87
CA PRO A 216 15.34 -0.36 -1.66
C PRO A 216 15.76 0.03 -3.08
N ARG A 217 17.06 0.11 -3.36
CA ARG A 217 17.64 0.61 -4.59
C ARG A 217 18.82 -0.25 -5.04
N LEU A 218 18.53 -1.48 -5.44
CA LEU A 218 19.55 -2.41 -5.89
C LEU A 218 20.38 -1.80 -7.03
N PHE A 219 21.69 -1.63 -6.81
CA PHE A 219 22.62 -0.96 -7.74
C PHE A 219 22.11 0.43 -8.17
N ASP A 220 21.56 1.22 -7.22
CA ASP A 220 20.97 2.56 -7.43
C ASP A 220 19.81 2.60 -8.45
N SER A 221 19.29 1.44 -8.83
CA SER A 221 18.13 1.31 -9.73
C SER A 221 16.80 1.53 -9.00
N GLU A 222 15.69 1.47 -9.72
CA GLU A 222 14.34 1.49 -9.14
C GLU A 222 13.85 0.09 -8.71
N ILE A 223 14.76 -0.88 -8.67
CA ILE A 223 14.49 -2.24 -8.20
C ILE A 223 14.86 -2.34 -6.74
N SER A 224 13.94 -2.83 -5.92
CA SER A 224 14.24 -3.25 -4.55
C SER A 224 14.60 -4.74 -4.52
N ALA A 225 15.53 -5.10 -3.66
CA ALA A 225 15.87 -6.50 -3.38
C ALA A 225 15.78 -6.77 -1.88
N GLY A 226 15.42 -7.98 -1.50
CA GLY A 226 15.35 -8.34 -0.09
C GLY A 226 15.62 -9.82 0.14
N VAL A 227 16.10 -10.12 1.33
CA VAL A 227 16.22 -11.48 1.86
C VAL A 227 15.40 -11.59 3.13
N ASP A 228 14.81 -12.76 3.33
CA ASP A 228 13.94 -13.04 4.46
C ASP A 228 14.39 -14.34 5.13
N ALA A 229 14.32 -14.39 6.46
CA ALA A 229 14.37 -15.62 7.22
C ALA A 229 13.12 -15.67 8.11
N PHE A 230 12.49 -16.83 8.19
CA PHE A 230 11.24 -16.96 8.92
C PHE A 230 11.13 -18.30 9.63
N ASN A 231 10.38 -18.27 10.74
CA ASN A 231 9.91 -19.45 11.46
C ASN A 231 8.47 -19.19 11.88
N GLN A 232 7.55 -20.01 11.40
CA GLN A 232 6.11 -19.83 11.54
C GLN A 232 5.47 -21.12 12.03
N ARG A 233 4.61 -21.04 13.04
CA ARG A 233 3.72 -22.11 13.43
C ARG A 233 2.29 -21.65 13.24
N GLN A 234 1.46 -22.49 12.66
CA GLN A 234 0.05 -22.25 12.44
C GLN A 234 -0.75 -23.49 12.85
N ASN A 235 -1.70 -23.32 13.75
CA ASN A 235 -2.64 -24.35 14.13
C ASN A 235 -3.91 -24.21 13.29
N PHE A 236 -4.21 -25.26 12.52
CA PHE A 236 -5.48 -25.42 11.79
C PHE A 236 -6.43 -26.26 12.63
N LEU A 237 -7.70 -26.30 12.23
CA LEU A 237 -8.67 -27.15 12.95
C LEU A 237 -8.35 -28.65 12.79
N SER A 238 -7.68 -29.04 11.73
CA SER A 238 -7.45 -30.44 11.35
C SER A 238 -5.99 -30.88 11.44
N PHE A 239 -5.05 -29.98 11.61
CA PHE A 239 -3.62 -30.24 11.73
C PHE A 239 -2.85 -28.98 12.16
N ASP A 240 -1.61 -29.14 12.54
CA ASP A 240 -0.67 -28.07 12.82
C ASP A 240 0.41 -28.02 11.75
N THR A 241 0.93 -26.81 11.47
CA THR A 241 2.11 -26.64 10.63
C THR A 241 3.20 -25.88 11.34
N LYS A 242 4.44 -26.29 11.12
CA LYS A 242 5.64 -25.52 11.46
C LYS A 242 6.46 -25.33 10.20
N THR A 243 6.67 -24.07 9.82
CA THR A 243 7.37 -23.72 8.58
C THR A 243 8.59 -22.88 8.91
N SER A 244 9.77 -23.32 8.53
CA SER A 244 11.02 -22.56 8.67
C SER A 244 11.73 -22.47 7.34
N GLY A 245 12.34 -21.34 7.07
CA GLY A 245 13.03 -21.17 5.79
C GLY A 245 13.57 -19.78 5.55
N ALA A 246 14.00 -19.59 4.31
CA ALA A 246 14.51 -18.32 3.81
C ALA A 246 13.90 -17.97 2.46
N GLY A 247 13.96 -16.70 2.09
CA GLY A 247 13.44 -16.20 0.83
C GLY A 247 14.29 -15.09 0.26
N PHE A 248 14.08 -14.85 -1.02
CA PHE A 248 14.62 -13.72 -1.75
C PHE A 248 13.49 -13.00 -2.47
N ARG A 249 13.53 -11.68 -2.50
CA ARG A 249 12.50 -10.84 -3.11
C ARG A 249 13.12 -9.81 -4.04
N LEU A 250 12.47 -9.59 -5.18
CA LEU A 250 12.69 -8.43 -6.05
C LEU A 250 11.36 -7.70 -6.20
N GLY A 251 11.41 -6.37 -6.22
CA GLY A 251 10.23 -5.54 -6.41
C GLY A 251 10.55 -4.32 -7.27
N LYS A 252 9.61 -3.94 -8.12
CA LYS A 252 9.70 -2.72 -8.92
C LYS A 252 8.33 -2.06 -9.00
N ASN A 253 8.28 -0.75 -8.71
CA ASN A 253 7.13 0.06 -9.06
C ASN A 253 7.21 0.42 -10.54
N ILE A 254 6.18 0.05 -11.31
CA ILE A 254 6.09 0.35 -12.76
C ILE A 254 5.52 1.75 -12.94
N THR A 255 4.45 2.05 -12.20
CA THR A 255 3.81 3.37 -12.14
C THR A 255 3.55 3.77 -10.68
N GLU A 256 2.85 4.88 -10.46
CA GLU A 256 2.40 5.27 -9.11
C GLU A 256 1.37 4.30 -8.50
N TYR A 257 0.67 3.55 -9.36
CA TYR A 257 -0.40 2.63 -8.96
C TYR A 257 -0.02 1.16 -9.12
N GLU A 258 1.06 0.85 -9.82
CA GLU A 258 1.41 -0.50 -10.25
C GLU A 258 2.74 -0.96 -9.71
N SER A 259 2.78 -2.17 -9.19
CA SER A 259 4.03 -2.81 -8.78
C SER A 259 4.08 -4.27 -9.22
N LEU A 260 5.28 -4.72 -9.58
CA LEU A 260 5.60 -6.11 -9.87
C LEU A 260 6.59 -6.61 -8.82
N ASN A 261 6.28 -7.76 -8.22
CA ASN A 261 7.10 -8.40 -7.22
C ASN A 261 7.39 -9.84 -7.63
N LEU A 262 8.61 -10.28 -7.43
CA LEU A 262 9.05 -11.66 -7.64
C LEU A 262 9.67 -12.17 -6.35
N GLY A 263 9.05 -13.19 -5.76
CA GLY A 263 9.56 -13.87 -4.57
C GLY A 263 10.07 -15.27 -4.91
N TYR A 264 11.17 -15.66 -4.31
CA TYR A 264 11.60 -17.05 -4.21
C TYR A 264 11.63 -17.44 -2.76
N ARG A 265 11.06 -18.60 -2.39
CA ARG A 265 10.99 -19.07 -1.01
C ARG A 265 11.37 -20.54 -0.94
N PHE A 266 12.36 -20.83 -0.12
CA PHE A 266 12.75 -22.18 0.27
C PHE A 266 12.35 -22.41 1.72
N ALA A 267 11.59 -23.48 1.98
CA ALA A 267 11.07 -23.75 3.30
C ALA A 267 10.99 -25.26 3.59
N ASN A 268 11.20 -25.59 4.84
CA ASN A 268 10.84 -26.88 5.42
C ASN A 268 9.50 -26.74 6.12
N VAL A 269 8.53 -27.56 5.74
CA VAL A 269 7.17 -27.57 6.30
C VAL A 269 6.96 -28.90 7.01
N GLU A 270 6.77 -28.83 8.31
CA GLU A 270 6.40 -29.94 9.18
C GLU A 270 4.91 -29.89 9.46
N VAL A 271 4.18 -30.96 9.16
CA VAL A 271 2.74 -31.16 9.46
C VAL A 271 2.65 -32.13 10.60
N THR A 272 1.93 -31.76 11.66
CA THR A 272 1.73 -32.56 12.88
C THR A 272 0.29 -32.45 13.36
N GLY A 273 -0.11 -33.26 14.34
CA GLY A 273 -1.42 -33.15 15.00
C GLY A 273 -2.58 -33.42 14.05
N VAL A 274 -2.40 -34.25 13.02
CA VAL A 274 -3.45 -34.56 12.06
C VAL A 274 -4.60 -35.29 12.73
N SER A 275 -5.80 -34.67 12.72
CA SER A 275 -7.03 -35.18 13.31
C SER A 275 -8.04 -35.73 12.29
N VAL A 276 -7.74 -35.59 10.99
CA VAL A 276 -8.55 -36.12 9.89
C VAL A 276 -8.45 -37.65 9.88
N SER A 277 -9.57 -38.33 9.61
CA SER A 277 -9.58 -39.81 9.55
C SER A 277 -8.57 -40.32 8.53
N ASN A 278 -7.74 -41.29 8.93
CA ASN A 278 -6.58 -41.81 8.23
C ASN A 278 -6.82 -42.56 6.91
N THR A 279 -7.94 -42.37 6.25
CA THR A 279 -8.27 -43.06 5.00
C THR A 279 -7.62 -42.42 3.78
N THR A 280 -6.89 -41.34 3.93
CA THR A 280 -6.28 -40.64 2.79
C THR A 280 -4.80 -40.33 3.02
N ASP A 281 -3.95 -40.57 2.02
CA ASP A 281 -2.57 -40.11 1.96
C ASP A 281 -2.39 -38.59 1.95
N LEU A 282 -3.52 -37.83 1.93
CA LEU A 282 -3.53 -36.37 1.87
C LEU A 282 -3.20 -35.70 3.21
N PHE A 283 -3.57 -36.34 4.30
CA PHE A 283 -3.38 -35.81 5.66
C PHE A 283 -2.58 -36.81 6.50
N LYS A 284 -1.31 -36.58 6.59
CA LYS A 284 -0.39 -37.36 7.42
C LYS A 284 0.62 -36.45 8.10
N ASN A 285 1.11 -36.85 9.24
CA ASN A 285 2.25 -36.22 9.84
C ASN A 285 3.45 -36.41 8.90
N GLU A 286 3.96 -35.34 8.37
CA GLU A 286 5.08 -35.37 7.42
C GLU A 286 5.92 -34.10 7.49
N THR A 287 7.13 -34.22 7.01
CA THR A 287 8.00 -33.07 6.79
C THR A 287 8.32 -32.98 5.31
N ARG A 288 8.03 -31.85 4.69
CA ARG A 288 8.28 -31.62 3.25
C ARG A 288 9.03 -30.34 2.99
N ILE A 289 9.97 -30.41 2.08
CA ILE A 289 10.64 -29.22 1.53
C ILE A 289 9.72 -28.61 0.47
N THR A 290 9.65 -27.28 0.48
CA THR A 290 9.00 -26.50 -0.59
C THR A 290 9.99 -25.50 -1.13
N SER A 291 10.09 -25.42 -2.45
CA SER A 291 10.92 -24.43 -3.17
C SER A 291 10.05 -23.79 -4.22
N ARG A 292 9.64 -22.55 -4.01
CA ARG A 292 8.64 -21.88 -4.84
C ARG A 292 9.04 -20.51 -5.35
N LEU A 293 8.69 -20.23 -6.59
CA LEU A 293 8.74 -18.92 -7.24
C LEU A 293 7.35 -18.29 -7.24
N SER A 294 7.27 -17.00 -6.92
CA SER A 294 5.99 -16.31 -6.70
C SER A 294 5.99 -14.92 -7.34
N PRO A 295 5.73 -14.78 -8.66
CA PRO A 295 5.42 -13.49 -9.25
C PRO A 295 4.06 -12.97 -8.76
N THR A 296 4.01 -11.67 -8.46
CA THR A 296 2.79 -10.97 -8.01
C THR A 296 2.73 -9.59 -8.64
N TYR A 297 1.62 -9.28 -9.29
CA TYR A 297 1.28 -7.96 -9.80
C TYR A 297 0.24 -7.30 -8.89
N VAL A 298 0.45 -6.04 -8.57
CA VAL A 298 -0.48 -5.24 -7.77
C VAL A 298 -0.78 -3.93 -8.50
N TYR A 299 -2.07 -3.63 -8.66
CA TYR A 299 -2.59 -2.32 -9.02
C TYR A 299 -3.38 -1.76 -7.84
N ASP A 300 -3.11 -0.53 -7.39
CA ASP A 300 -3.80 0.10 -6.27
C ASP A 300 -4.00 1.59 -6.53
N SER A 301 -5.23 1.97 -6.89
CA SER A 301 -5.63 3.37 -7.14
C SER A 301 -6.54 3.93 -6.04
N ARG A 302 -6.59 3.29 -4.86
CA ARG A 302 -7.40 3.75 -3.75
C ARG A 302 -6.94 5.13 -3.27
N ASP A 303 -7.88 5.98 -2.93
CA ASP A 303 -7.65 7.35 -2.42
C ASP A 303 -6.99 7.35 -1.03
N ASN A 304 -7.24 6.32 -0.22
CA ASN A 304 -6.65 6.16 1.11
C ASN A 304 -6.41 4.69 1.42
N PHE A 305 -5.24 4.39 1.96
CA PHE A 305 -4.85 3.00 2.27
C PHE A 305 -5.67 2.42 3.44
N LEU A 306 -5.88 3.20 4.51
CA LEU A 306 -6.56 2.73 5.74
C LEU A 306 -8.08 2.86 5.65
N ASN A 307 -8.57 3.93 5.04
CA ASN A 307 -10.00 4.26 4.96
C ASN A 307 -10.39 4.64 3.54
N PRO A 308 -10.35 3.71 2.59
CA PRO A 308 -10.67 4.01 1.20
C PRO A 308 -12.15 4.42 1.04
N SER A 309 -12.38 5.38 0.13
CA SER A 309 -13.71 5.82 -0.27
C SER A 309 -13.96 5.64 -1.76
N LYS A 310 -12.90 5.58 -2.56
CA LYS A 310 -12.96 5.35 -4.02
C LYS A 310 -11.70 4.67 -4.52
N GLY A 311 -11.82 4.02 -5.68
CA GLY A 311 -10.69 3.41 -6.38
C GLY A 311 -10.73 1.89 -6.38
N TRP A 312 -9.75 1.31 -7.04
CA TRP A 312 -9.59 -0.12 -7.24
C TRP A 312 -8.30 -0.63 -6.60
N ARG A 313 -8.35 -1.87 -6.16
CA ARG A 313 -7.14 -2.65 -5.87
C ARG A 313 -7.27 -4.01 -6.52
N HIS A 314 -6.30 -4.38 -7.36
CA HIS A 314 -6.21 -5.71 -7.98
C HIS A 314 -4.89 -6.35 -7.57
N VAL A 315 -4.93 -7.62 -7.24
CA VAL A 315 -3.75 -8.44 -6.96
C VAL A 315 -3.85 -9.72 -7.76
N VAL A 316 -2.87 -9.95 -8.62
CA VAL A 316 -2.71 -11.20 -9.37
C VAL A 316 -1.45 -11.88 -8.86
N GLY A 317 -1.60 -13.09 -8.34
CA GLY A 317 -0.49 -13.89 -7.84
C GLY A 317 -0.44 -15.26 -8.53
N PHE A 318 0.77 -15.69 -8.83
CA PHE A 318 1.05 -17.04 -9.29
C PHE A 318 2.18 -17.62 -8.47
N GLN A 319 2.11 -18.90 -8.14
CA GLN A 319 3.16 -19.62 -7.43
C GLN A 319 3.45 -20.93 -8.16
N PHE A 320 4.71 -21.18 -8.38
CA PHE A 320 5.21 -22.43 -8.94
C PHE A 320 6.20 -23.05 -7.94
N ALA A 321 5.88 -24.21 -7.43
CA ALA A 321 6.72 -24.98 -6.52
C ALA A 321 7.14 -26.27 -7.19
N GLY A 322 8.42 -26.66 -7.07
CA GLY A 322 8.91 -27.89 -7.72
C GLY A 322 10.41 -27.89 -8.05
N LEU A 323 11.14 -26.82 -7.67
CA LEU A 323 12.60 -26.77 -7.79
C LEU A 323 13.31 -27.58 -6.67
N GLY A 324 12.63 -28.64 -6.19
CA GLY A 324 12.98 -29.50 -5.06
C GLY A 324 11.82 -29.60 -4.07
N GLY A 325 11.50 -30.80 -3.63
CA GLY A 325 10.42 -31.07 -2.69
C GLY A 325 9.03 -31.12 -3.34
N ALA A 326 8.02 -30.56 -2.67
CA ALA A 326 6.62 -30.62 -3.11
C ALA A 326 6.39 -29.92 -4.44
N LYS A 327 5.59 -30.56 -5.32
CA LYS A 327 5.26 -30.06 -6.67
C LYS A 327 3.82 -29.60 -6.74
N PHE A 328 3.61 -28.28 -6.83
CA PHE A 328 2.28 -27.69 -6.98
C PHE A 328 2.33 -26.32 -7.64
N THR A 329 1.20 -25.89 -8.14
CA THR A 329 0.96 -24.53 -8.62
C THR A 329 -0.19 -23.91 -7.82
N ARG A 330 -0.13 -22.58 -7.65
CA ARG A 330 -1.23 -21.79 -7.08
C ARG A 330 -1.43 -20.53 -7.90
N SER A 331 -2.66 -20.20 -8.20
CA SER A 331 -3.05 -18.95 -8.84
C SER A 331 -4.07 -18.24 -7.97
N SER A 332 -3.96 -16.94 -7.86
CA SER A 332 -4.88 -16.10 -7.10
C SER A 332 -5.20 -14.82 -7.84
N TYR A 333 -6.45 -14.43 -7.83
CA TYR A 333 -6.88 -13.10 -8.23
C TYR A 333 -7.76 -12.51 -7.12
N GLU A 334 -7.40 -11.34 -6.68
CA GLU A 334 -8.16 -10.57 -5.68
C GLU A 334 -8.44 -9.18 -6.23
N THR A 335 -9.66 -8.73 -6.11
CA THR A 335 -10.07 -7.38 -6.49
C THR A 335 -10.93 -6.76 -5.41
N THR A 336 -10.73 -5.47 -5.18
CA THR A 336 -11.55 -4.66 -4.28
C THR A 336 -11.87 -3.34 -4.96
N TYR A 337 -13.12 -2.96 -4.94
CA TYR A 337 -13.62 -1.71 -5.51
C TYR A 337 -14.34 -0.89 -4.45
N TYR A 338 -14.03 0.39 -4.39
CA TYR A 338 -14.70 1.36 -3.52
C TYR A 338 -15.36 2.45 -4.36
N HIS A 339 -16.61 2.77 -4.05
CA HIS A 339 -17.37 3.79 -4.75
C HIS A 339 -18.19 4.62 -3.78
N PRO A 340 -18.11 5.97 -3.83
CA PRO A 340 -19.03 6.83 -3.10
C PRO A 340 -20.46 6.64 -3.64
N LEU A 341 -21.42 6.37 -2.76
CA LEU A 341 -22.82 6.20 -3.11
C LEU A 341 -23.58 7.55 -2.94
N ILE A 342 -24.33 7.68 -1.86
CA ILE A 342 -25.10 8.88 -1.54
C ILE A 342 -24.54 9.54 -0.29
N GLY A 343 -24.26 10.84 -0.35
CA GLY A 343 -23.72 11.60 0.78
C GLY A 343 -22.35 11.06 1.22
N LYS A 344 -22.26 10.54 2.45
CA LYS A 344 -21.03 9.95 3.01
C LYS A 344 -20.97 8.42 2.87
N LEU A 345 -22.00 7.80 2.31
CA LEU A 345 -22.08 6.35 2.18
C LEU A 345 -21.08 5.85 1.12
N VAL A 346 -20.30 4.83 1.44
CA VAL A 346 -19.34 4.19 0.54
C VAL A 346 -19.75 2.74 0.33
N GLY A 347 -19.89 2.34 -0.93
CA GLY A 347 -20.01 0.95 -1.34
C GLY A 347 -18.64 0.32 -1.50
N ALA A 348 -18.47 -0.92 -1.05
CA ALA A 348 -17.28 -1.73 -1.29
C ALA A 348 -17.68 -3.10 -1.83
N ALA A 349 -16.97 -3.56 -2.84
CA ALA A 349 -17.12 -4.90 -3.41
C ALA A 349 -15.75 -5.56 -3.43
N HIS A 350 -15.64 -6.75 -2.85
CA HIS A 350 -14.43 -7.56 -2.83
C HIS A 350 -14.72 -8.91 -3.44
N ALA A 351 -13.83 -9.38 -4.31
CA ALA A 351 -13.88 -10.73 -4.87
C ALA A 351 -12.48 -11.35 -4.81
N ARG A 352 -12.43 -12.65 -4.49
CA ARG A 352 -11.18 -13.43 -4.52
C ARG A 352 -11.45 -14.79 -5.11
N VAL A 353 -10.62 -15.16 -6.08
CA VAL A 353 -10.63 -16.49 -6.72
C VAL A 353 -9.26 -17.10 -6.56
N ASN A 354 -9.22 -18.34 -6.09
CA ASN A 354 -7.99 -19.08 -5.86
C ASN A 354 -8.07 -20.47 -6.50
N PHE A 355 -6.95 -20.90 -7.08
CA PHE A 355 -6.74 -22.23 -7.62
C PHE A 355 -5.42 -22.78 -7.11
N ALA A 356 -5.36 -24.05 -6.78
CA ALA A 356 -4.15 -24.75 -6.45
C ALA A 356 -4.23 -26.19 -6.96
N GLU A 357 -3.15 -26.71 -7.49
CA GLU A 357 -3.08 -28.06 -8.03
C GLU A 357 -1.68 -28.65 -7.83
N GLY A 358 -1.64 -29.92 -7.45
CA GLY A 358 -0.42 -30.72 -7.51
C GLY A 358 -0.16 -31.19 -8.94
N TYR A 359 1.10 -31.31 -9.33
CA TYR A 359 1.48 -31.79 -10.66
C TYR A 359 2.60 -32.82 -10.58
N GLY A 360 2.87 -33.50 -11.73
CA GLY A 360 3.90 -34.55 -11.83
C GLY A 360 3.58 -35.78 -10.99
N GLY A 361 2.30 -36.14 -10.87
CA GLY A 361 1.84 -37.32 -10.12
C GLY A 361 1.72 -37.04 -8.59
N GLU A 362 1.97 -35.83 -8.13
CA GLU A 362 1.78 -35.45 -6.73
C GLU A 362 0.40 -34.82 -6.50
N THR A 363 -0.20 -35.13 -5.35
CA THR A 363 -1.40 -34.44 -4.88
C THR A 363 -1.05 -33.12 -4.22
N LEU A 364 -1.99 -32.16 -4.23
CA LEU A 364 -1.81 -30.88 -3.52
C LEU A 364 -1.58 -31.15 -2.02
N PRO A 365 -0.45 -30.72 -1.42
CA PRO A 365 -0.19 -30.89 0.01
C PRO A 365 -1.29 -30.28 0.88
N SER A 366 -1.57 -30.89 2.04
CA SER A 366 -2.61 -30.42 2.98
C SER A 366 -2.41 -28.96 3.41
N PHE A 367 -1.20 -28.55 3.65
CA PHE A 367 -0.83 -27.19 4.07
C PHE A 367 -0.92 -26.14 2.95
N GLU A 368 -1.13 -26.52 1.70
CA GLU A 368 -1.34 -25.63 0.56
C GLU A 368 -2.82 -25.55 0.13
N ARG A 369 -3.70 -26.30 0.77
CA ARG A 369 -5.14 -26.25 0.54
C ARG A 369 -5.77 -24.98 1.08
N TYR A 370 -6.88 -24.55 0.49
CA TYR A 370 -7.62 -23.38 0.94
C TYR A 370 -8.64 -23.75 2.01
N PHE A 371 -8.74 -22.89 3.02
CA PHE A 371 -9.74 -22.96 4.08
C PHE A 371 -10.51 -21.66 4.11
N MET A 372 -11.78 -21.67 4.52
CA MET A 372 -12.65 -20.51 4.53
C MET A 372 -13.58 -20.52 5.75
N GLY A 373 -14.03 -19.33 6.15
CA GLY A 373 -14.83 -19.00 7.34
C GLY A 373 -14.10 -18.01 8.22
N GLY A 374 -14.83 -17.26 9.01
CA GLY A 374 -14.30 -16.23 9.91
C GLY A 374 -14.26 -14.83 9.29
N PRO A 375 -13.79 -13.82 10.06
CA PRO A 375 -13.95 -12.40 9.73
C PRO A 375 -13.19 -11.95 8.47
N THR A 376 -12.16 -12.66 8.04
CA THR A 376 -11.34 -12.32 6.88
C THR A 376 -11.81 -12.96 5.56
N SER A 377 -12.88 -13.77 5.60
CA SER A 377 -13.41 -14.45 4.42
C SER A 377 -14.94 -14.41 4.38
N LEU A 378 -15.64 -15.28 5.12
CA LEU A 378 -17.09 -15.27 5.30
C LEU A 378 -17.43 -15.04 6.78
N ARG A 379 -17.89 -13.83 7.09
CA ARG A 379 -18.38 -13.47 8.42
C ARG A 379 -19.67 -14.23 8.74
N GLY A 380 -19.90 -14.53 10.01
CA GLY A 380 -21.02 -15.36 10.45
C GLY A 380 -20.74 -16.84 10.45
N PHE A 381 -19.60 -17.29 9.92
CA PHE A 381 -19.14 -18.68 9.96
C PHE A 381 -17.90 -18.84 10.84
N THR A 382 -17.81 -19.98 11.50
CA THR A 382 -16.63 -20.35 12.29
C THR A 382 -15.40 -20.43 11.37
N ILE A 383 -14.24 -20.06 11.89
CA ILE A 383 -12.97 -20.07 11.16
C ILE A 383 -12.70 -21.45 10.54
N GLN A 384 -12.25 -21.45 9.28
CA GLN A 384 -11.82 -22.64 8.53
C GLN A 384 -12.89 -23.73 8.35
N ASN A 385 -14.14 -23.49 8.69
CA ASN A 385 -15.20 -24.50 8.76
C ASN A 385 -16.11 -24.58 7.52
N ILE A 386 -15.77 -23.86 6.44
CA ILE A 386 -16.48 -23.90 5.16
C ILE A 386 -15.71 -24.73 4.15
N GLY A 387 -16.45 -25.54 3.37
CA GLY A 387 -15.91 -26.37 2.32
C GLY A 387 -15.93 -27.86 2.65
N PRO A 388 -15.12 -28.67 1.96
CA PRO A 388 -15.06 -30.12 2.13
C PRO A 388 -14.66 -30.54 3.54
N LYS A 389 -15.31 -31.60 4.03
CA LYS A 389 -15.06 -32.21 5.35
C LYS A 389 -14.85 -33.72 5.20
N ASP A 390 -14.12 -34.30 6.13
CA ASP A 390 -14.00 -35.75 6.24
C ASP A 390 -15.29 -36.38 6.83
N THR A 391 -15.29 -37.70 6.96
CA THR A 391 -16.43 -38.46 7.53
C THR A 391 -16.69 -38.09 9.01
N ASN A 392 -15.72 -37.54 9.73
CA ASN A 392 -15.86 -37.11 11.12
C ASN A 392 -16.28 -35.63 11.26
N GLY A 393 -16.44 -34.92 10.14
CA GLY A 393 -16.80 -33.51 10.11
C GLY A 393 -15.61 -32.53 10.22
N ASN A 394 -14.37 -33.03 10.19
CA ASN A 394 -13.17 -32.17 10.23
C ASN A 394 -12.94 -31.50 8.88
N PRO A 395 -12.62 -30.20 8.83
CA PRO A 395 -12.32 -29.50 7.59
C PRO A 395 -11.05 -30.04 6.91
N VAL A 396 -11.16 -30.38 5.65
CA VAL A 396 -10.02 -30.87 4.85
C VAL A 396 -9.54 -29.82 3.83
N GLY A 397 -10.21 -28.65 3.78
CA GLY A 397 -9.91 -27.60 2.82
C GLY A 397 -10.11 -28.06 1.38
N GLY A 398 -9.77 -27.21 0.42
CA GLY A 398 -9.94 -27.50 -1.01
C GLY A 398 -8.85 -26.93 -1.89
N SER A 399 -8.90 -27.28 -3.16
CA SER A 399 -7.95 -26.80 -4.18
C SER A 399 -8.44 -25.52 -4.88
N LYS A 400 -9.71 -25.17 -4.73
CA LYS A 400 -10.31 -23.96 -5.32
C LYS A 400 -11.08 -23.20 -4.25
N ALA A 401 -11.11 -21.86 -4.33
CA ALA A 401 -11.90 -21.03 -3.43
C ALA A 401 -12.45 -19.81 -4.16
N LEU A 402 -13.70 -19.47 -3.87
CA LEU A 402 -14.36 -18.25 -4.37
C LEU A 402 -14.98 -17.50 -3.21
N ILE A 403 -14.64 -16.21 -3.09
CA ILE A 403 -15.16 -15.29 -2.09
C ILE A 403 -15.73 -14.07 -2.79
N LEU A 404 -16.91 -13.63 -2.37
CA LEU A 404 -17.55 -12.40 -2.78
C LEU A 404 -18.05 -11.69 -1.50
N ASN A 405 -17.60 -10.47 -1.26
CA ASN A 405 -18.05 -9.65 -0.14
C ASN A 405 -18.58 -8.32 -0.70
N LEU A 406 -19.81 -7.97 -0.32
CA LEU A 406 -20.39 -6.66 -0.59
C LEU A 406 -20.55 -5.94 0.75
N GLU A 407 -20.19 -4.68 0.80
CA GLU A 407 -20.27 -3.91 2.03
C GLU A 407 -20.72 -2.47 1.73
N THR A 408 -21.59 -1.95 2.57
CA THR A 408 -21.92 -0.52 2.61
C THR A 408 -21.40 0.06 3.90
N GLN A 409 -20.61 1.13 3.80
CA GLN A 409 -19.90 1.74 4.92
C GLN A 409 -20.36 3.16 5.12
N TYR A 410 -20.66 3.54 6.37
CA TYR A 410 -20.98 4.91 6.74
C TYR A 410 -19.98 5.46 7.77
N PRO A 411 -19.19 6.49 7.43
CA PRO A 411 -18.26 7.12 8.35
C PRO A 411 -19.00 8.09 9.28
N PHE A 412 -19.24 7.69 10.53
CA PHE A 412 -19.81 8.58 11.56
C PHE A 412 -18.83 9.68 11.92
N THR A 413 -17.54 9.32 12.06
CA THR A 413 -16.42 10.23 12.31
C THR A 413 -15.23 9.86 11.42
N LYS A 414 -14.10 10.58 11.53
CA LYS A 414 -12.85 10.21 10.83
C LYS A 414 -12.32 8.84 11.26
N SER A 415 -12.60 8.41 12.49
CA SER A 415 -12.11 7.17 13.09
C SER A 415 -13.18 6.10 13.31
N LEU A 416 -14.48 6.41 13.22
CA LEU A 416 -15.58 5.46 13.47
C LEU A 416 -16.40 5.26 12.19
N ARG A 417 -16.53 3.99 11.75
CA ARG A 417 -17.39 3.56 10.65
C ARG A 417 -18.33 2.45 11.09
N GLY A 418 -19.58 2.56 10.70
CA GLY A 418 -20.52 1.43 10.68
C GLY A 418 -20.56 0.82 9.29
N PHE A 419 -20.88 -0.46 9.21
CA PHE A 419 -21.04 -1.16 7.94
C PHE A 419 -22.10 -2.24 8.01
N LEU A 420 -22.76 -2.46 6.86
CA LEU A 420 -23.60 -3.62 6.59
C LEU A 420 -22.89 -4.45 5.53
N PHE A 421 -23.00 -5.77 5.61
CA PHE A 421 -22.34 -6.65 4.66
C PHE A 421 -23.21 -7.82 4.20
N TYR A 422 -22.91 -8.30 3.00
CA TYR A 422 -23.34 -9.57 2.45
C TYR A 422 -22.09 -10.31 1.98
N ASP A 423 -21.85 -11.50 2.53
CA ASP A 423 -20.72 -12.34 2.18
C ASP A 423 -21.24 -13.63 1.52
N ARG A 424 -20.56 -14.03 0.45
CA ARG A 424 -20.84 -15.25 -0.27
C ARG A 424 -19.55 -15.95 -0.66
N GLY A 425 -19.45 -17.29 -0.46
CA GLY A 425 -18.26 -18.01 -0.84
C GLY A 425 -18.30 -19.48 -0.50
N ASN A 426 -17.37 -20.22 -1.09
CA ASN A 426 -17.14 -21.62 -0.77
C ASN A 426 -15.72 -22.04 -1.14
N VAL A 427 -15.32 -23.17 -0.60
CA VAL A 427 -14.11 -23.92 -0.96
C VAL A 427 -14.51 -25.20 -1.64
N TYR A 428 -13.86 -25.50 -2.76
CA TYR A 428 -14.17 -26.64 -3.63
C TYR A 428 -12.93 -27.51 -3.82
N GLY A 429 -13.15 -28.72 -4.27
CA GLY A 429 -12.10 -29.67 -4.58
C GLY A 429 -12.30 -31.00 -3.84
N SER A 430 -11.86 -32.08 -4.45
CA SER A 430 -11.97 -33.42 -3.91
C SER A 430 -10.69 -33.88 -3.23
N GLY A 431 -10.86 -34.73 -2.27
CA GLY A 431 -9.87 -35.70 -1.81
C GLY A 431 -10.49 -37.09 -1.88
N PRO A 432 -9.74 -38.18 -1.87
CA PRO A 432 -10.25 -39.53 -2.03
C PRO A 432 -11.31 -39.95 -1.02
N ASP A 433 -11.52 -39.32 0.11
CA ASP A 433 -12.55 -39.68 1.10
C ASP A 433 -13.34 -38.49 1.62
N VAL A 434 -13.60 -37.54 0.74
CA VAL A 434 -14.34 -36.33 1.10
C VAL A 434 -15.83 -36.53 0.79
N SER A 435 -16.67 -36.32 1.78
CA SER A 435 -18.14 -36.41 1.66
C SER A 435 -18.76 -35.33 0.76
N SER A 436 -17.99 -34.37 0.29
CA SER A 436 -18.43 -33.33 -0.61
C SER A 436 -18.15 -33.67 -2.07
N THR A 437 -19.15 -33.52 -2.88
CA THR A 437 -19.22 -33.98 -4.26
C THR A 437 -18.74 -32.94 -5.29
N SER A 438 -18.51 -31.69 -4.88
CA SER A 438 -18.22 -30.63 -5.84
C SER A 438 -16.73 -30.57 -6.18
N LYS A 439 -16.37 -31.20 -7.32
CA LYS A 439 -15.02 -31.14 -7.90
C LYS A 439 -14.73 -29.79 -8.56
N ASP A 440 -15.77 -29.11 -9.03
CA ASP A 440 -15.71 -27.86 -9.77
C ASP A 440 -16.45 -26.73 -9.06
N PHE A 441 -16.31 -25.51 -9.54
CA PHE A 441 -17.05 -24.37 -9.00
C PHE A 441 -18.56 -24.56 -9.18
N ASP A 442 -19.26 -24.87 -8.10
CA ASP A 442 -20.71 -24.86 -8.06
C ASP A 442 -21.18 -23.62 -7.29
N LEU A 443 -21.74 -22.65 -8.03
CA LEU A 443 -22.26 -21.42 -7.44
C LEU A 443 -23.49 -21.67 -6.57
N GLY A 444 -24.20 -22.79 -6.74
CA GLY A 444 -25.33 -23.22 -5.92
C GLY A 444 -24.91 -23.65 -4.52
N GLU A 445 -23.71 -24.17 -4.36
CA GLU A 445 -23.17 -24.62 -3.06
C GLU A 445 -22.49 -23.50 -2.25
N MET A 446 -22.46 -22.27 -2.77
CA MET A 446 -21.87 -21.14 -2.04
C MET A 446 -22.66 -20.81 -0.79
N ARG A 447 -21.94 -20.69 0.32
CA ARG A 447 -22.49 -20.28 1.62
C ARG A 447 -22.70 -18.76 1.65
N ASN A 448 -23.78 -18.35 2.33
CA ASN A 448 -24.20 -16.96 2.34
C ASN A 448 -24.40 -16.46 3.78
N SER A 449 -24.00 -15.23 4.03
CA SER A 449 -24.29 -14.54 5.29
C SER A 449 -24.52 -13.05 5.06
N VAL A 450 -25.28 -12.48 5.99
CA VAL A 450 -25.49 -11.02 6.09
C VAL A 450 -25.18 -10.59 7.50
N GLY A 451 -24.86 -9.32 7.66
CA GLY A 451 -24.59 -8.82 9.00
C GLY A 451 -24.26 -7.34 9.03
N ALA A 452 -23.93 -6.91 10.24
CA ALA A 452 -23.56 -5.53 10.52
C ALA A 452 -22.32 -5.50 11.42
N GLY A 453 -21.64 -4.36 11.39
CA GLY A 453 -20.49 -4.16 12.25
C GLY A 453 -20.06 -2.71 12.36
N ILE A 454 -19.07 -2.51 13.22
CA ILE A 454 -18.42 -1.21 13.41
C ILE A 454 -16.90 -1.39 13.38
N ARG A 455 -16.21 -0.42 12.79
CA ARG A 455 -14.73 -0.29 12.83
C ARG A 455 -14.37 1.03 13.48
N PHE A 456 -13.47 0.99 14.42
CA PHE A 456 -12.96 2.16 15.11
C PHE A 456 -11.44 2.18 15.09
N ILE A 457 -10.86 3.27 14.59
CA ILE A 457 -9.41 3.48 14.61
C ILE A 457 -9.07 4.18 15.91
N SER A 458 -8.56 3.42 16.88
CA SER A 458 -8.12 3.95 18.17
C SER A 458 -6.62 4.32 18.11
N PRO A 459 -6.11 5.11 19.08
CA PRO A 459 -4.68 5.34 19.23
C PRO A 459 -3.86 4.07 19.45
N PHE A 460 -4.50 2.99 19.94
CA PHE A 460 -3.87 1.68 20.20
C PHE A 460 -4.01 0.70 19.02
N GLY A 461 -4.58 1.14 17.90
CA GLY A 461 -4.84 0.34 16.71
C GLY A 461 -6.32 0.21 16.36
N PRO A 462 -6.63 -0.44 15.23
CA PRO A 462 -8.00 -0.65 14.80
C PRO A 462 -8.74 -1.62 15.72
N LEU A 463 -10.00 -1.30 16.01
CA LEU A 463 -10.97 -2.17 16.70
C LEU A 463 -12.06 -2.51 15.70
N GLY A 464 -12.47 -3.77 15.66
CA GLY A 464 -13.55 -4.21 14.78
C GLY A 464 -14.52 -5.12 15.52
N PHE A 465 -15.82 -4.89 15.30
CA PHE A 465 -16.91 -5.72 15.79
C PHE A 465 -17.83 -6.02 14.62
N ALA A 466 -18.18 -7.28 14.44
CA ALA A 466 -19.15 -7.68 13.43
C ALA A 466 -19.97 -8.87 13.92
N TYR A 467 -21.24 -8.87 13.58
CA TYR A 467 -22.11 -10.01 13.77
C TYR A 467 -22.67 -10.43 12.41
N GLY A 468 -22.44 -11.71 12.05
CA GLY A 468 -22.93 -12.29 10.82
C GLY A 468 -23.94 -13.37 11.06
N ILE A 469 -25.02 -13.38 10.29
CA ILE A 469 -26.12 -14.35 10.33
C ILE A 469 -26.01 -15.21 9.06
N LYS A 470 -26.04 -16.52 9.23
CA LYS A 470 -26.03 -17.50 8.12
C LYS A 470 -27.41 -17.54 7.47
N LEU A 471 -27.49 -17.33 6.14
CA LEU A 471 -28.74 -17.37 5.39
C LEU A 471 -29.12 -18.81 4.99
N ASP A 472 -28.14 -19.68 4.92
CA ASP A 472 -28.25 -21.08 4.48
C ASP A 472 -27.78 -22.06 5.55
N ARG A 473 -28.21 -21.81 6.78
CA ARG A 473 -27.84 -22.60 7.97
C ARG A 473 -28.09 -24.10 7.76
N LYS A 474 -27.07 -24.91 8.03
CA LYS A 474 -27.17 -26.38 8.03
C LYS A 474 -27.47 -26.88 9.45
N THR A 475 -27.99 -28.12 9.52
CA THR A 475 -28.27 -28.78 10.81
C THR A 475 -27.00 -28.87 11.64
N GLY A 476 -27.08 -28.49 12.91
CA GLY A 476 -25.93 -28.46 13.84
C GLY A 476 -25.11 -27.19 13.82
N GLU A 477 -25.38 -26.24 12.90
CA GLU A 477 -24.68 -24.94 12.90
C GLU A 477 -25.39 -23.91 13.81
N SER A 478 -24.62 -22.99 14.37
CA SER A 478 -25.13 -21.77 15.02
C SER A 478 -25.88 -20.89 13.98
N SER A 479 -26.81 -20.05 14.43
CA SER A 479 -27.52 -19.10 13.56
C SER A 479 -26.60 -18.01 13.00
N GLY A 480 -25.55 -17.68 13.71
CA GLY A 480 -24.57 -16.66 13.34
C GLY A 480 -23.38 -16.69 14.26
N GLU A 481 -22.39 -15.85 13.98
CA GLU A 481 -21.14 -15.72 14.73
C GLU A 481 -20.84 -14.26 15.00
N PHE A 482 -20.33 -13.99 16.18
CA PHE A 482 -19.78 -12.70 16.55
C PHE A 482 -18.26 -12.70 16.32
N HIS A 483 -17.79 -11.65 15.66
CA HIS A 483 -16.38 -11.44 15.37
C HIS A 483 -15.90 -10.17 16.05
N PHE A 484 -14.82 -10.27 16.78
CA PHE A 484 -14.14 -9.16 17.41
C PHE A 484 -12.64 -9.20 17.12
N SER A 485 -12.06 -8.04 16.85
CA SER A 485 -10.60 -7.88 16.85
C SER A 485 -10.19 -6.51 17.38
N ALA A 486 -9.06 -6.49 18.09
CA ALA A 486 -8.42 -5.29 18.61
C ALA A 486 -6.92 -5.35 18.33
N GLY A 487 -6.36 -4.27 17.76
CA GLY A 487 -4.94 -4.17 17.43
C GLY A 487 -4.52 -4.93 16.17
N SER A 488 -5.43 -5.63 15.49
CA SER A 488 -5.25 -6.23 14.18
C SER A 488 -6.32 -5.72 13.21
N ALA A 489 -5.98 -5.53 11.95
CA ALA A 489 -6.96 -5.14 10.94
C ALA A 489 -7.92 -6.31 10.63
N PHE A 490 -9.20 -5.98 10.41
CA PHE A 490 -10.16 -6.87 9.78
C PHE A 490 -9.84 -7.04 8.32
#